data_ed15ac60864353bf8e310f7c0d18e9e0
#
_entry.id   ed15ac60864353bf8e310f7c0d18e9e0
#
_cell.length_a   1.000
_cell.length_b   1.000
_cell.length_c   1.000
_cell.angle_alpha   90.00
_cell.angle_beta   90.00
_cell.angle_gamma   90.00
#
_symmetry.space_group_name_H-M   'P 1'
#
loop_
_entity.id
_entity.type
_entity.pdbx_description
1 polymer ?
#
loop_
_entity_poly.entity_id
_entity_poly.type
_entity_poly.pdbx_seq_one_letter_code
_entity_poly.pdbx_strand_id
1 'polypeptide(L)'
;MHVPQKYDRSVMFLVNSLNVGGSERKTVRLANALAAGGQRVVLAYLDSPETLLSEVHPAVATVNLHRRGKFSMRSLRRLATVVRERNVATLVAMNLYPALYAVAAGWLCRNLSVRVAACVNTTEFATRKEQLQMLLYRHVLRRADLVVFGAECQRRLWCVRYGLDASSHKATVLYNGVDTSEFARARVAPAPLGQPAGRVMLGTVGALRIEKAQVDLVRAVHELTARGVDVGAVIVGDGPARGQIEREIQRLDVAGRVHLAGTAQDVRPYLAAVDIFVLPSVAVETFSNAALEAMAMSCPVVAARVGGMEEMLQFGGGMTYPPGEVKSLCELLMPLAANPAARRELGERARQAAERHFSFRRMLSDFEERVVHAQPAR
;
A
#
# COMPACT_ATOMS: atom_id res chain seq x y z
N MET A 1 27.09 -11.85 12.83
CA MET A 1 27.61 -12.23 11.51
C MET A 1 27.77 -10.97 10.67
N HIS A 2 28.99 -10.67 10.20
CA HIS A 2 29.27 -9.50 9.37
C HIS A 2 28.87 -9.87 7.93
N VAL A 3 27.76 -9.31 7.42
CA VAL A 3 27.39 -9.47 6.00
C VAL A 3 28.41 -8.68 5.18
N PRO A 4 29.14 -9.29 4.24
CA PRO A 4 30.09 -8.56 3.42
C PRO A 4 29.35 -7.48 2.62
N GLN A 5 29.78 -6.25 2.76
CA GLN A 5 29.19 -5.11 2.05
C GLN A 5 29.55 -5.21 0.56
N LYS A 6 28.54 -5.47 -0.27
CA LYS A 6 28.69 -5.65 -1.72
C LYS A 6 28.78 -4.34 -2.47
N TYR A 7 28.36 -3.22 -1.86
CA TYR A 7 28.23 -1.92 -2.50
C TYR A 7 28.92 -0.81 -1.71
N ASP A 8 29.65 0.03 -2.41
CA ASP A 8 30.47 1.08 -1.82
C ASP A 8 29.67 2.35 -1.43
N ARG A 9 28.49 2.54 -2.07
CA ARG A 9 27.61 3.70 -1.83
C ARG A 9 26.28 3.28 -1.21
N SER A 10 25.70 4.16 -0.39
CA SER A 10 24.47 3.89 0.35
C SER A 10 23.21 4.23 -0.44
N VAL A 11 22.12 3.51 -0.14
CA VAL A 11 20.75 3.91 -0.48
C VAL A 11 20.10 4.51 0.75
N MET A 12 19.50 5.69 0.62
CA MET A 12 18.78 6.34 1.72
C MET A 12 17.29 6.42 1.40
N PHE A 13 16.46 5.89 2.29
CA PHE A 13 15.02 6.15 2.29
C PHE A 13 14.73 7.36 3.15
N LEU A 14 13.84 8.23 2.69
CA LEU A 14 13.34 9.38 3.43
C LEU A 14 11.82 9.29 3.54
N VAL A 15 11.31 9.16 4.76
CA VAL A 15 9.88 9.10 5.09
C VAL A 15 9.48 10.30 5.97
N ASN A 16 8.19 10.56 6.10
CA ASN A 16 7.71 11.62 6.99
C ASN A 16 7.89 11.21 8.47
N SER A 17 7.45 10.00 8.82
CA SER A 17 7.59 9.40 10.16
C SER A 17 7.65 7.88 10.02
N LEU A 18 7.92 7.18 11.11
CA LEU A 18 7.85 5.72 11.19
C LEU A 18 6.57 5.25 11.90
N ASN A 19 5.45 5.92 11.62
CA ASN A 19 4.15 5.50 12.12
C ASN A 19 3.62 4.25 11.38
N VAL A 20 2.60 3.61 11.95
CA VAL A 20 1.95 2.45 11.33
C VAL A 20 1.14 2.91 10.11
N GLY A 21 1.59 2.52 8.92
CA GLY A 21 0.96 2.81 7.64
C GLY A 21 1.48 1.89 6.55
N GLY A 22 0.71 1.72 5.47
CA GLY A 22 1.10 0.83 4.37
C GLY A 22 2.38 1.26 3.65
N SER A 23 2.57 2.57 3.47
CA SER A 23 3.77 3.15 2.86
C SER A 23 5.00 2.97 3.73
N GLU A 24 4.86 3.22 5.04
CA GLU A 24 5.92 3.14 6.03
C GLU A 24 6.37 1.68 6.23
N ARG A 25 5.43 0.73 6.39
CA ARG A 25 5.75 -0.71 6.45
C ARG A 25 6.43 -1.21 5.18
N LYS A 26 5.94 -0.79 4.00
CA LYS A 26 6.61 -1.11 2.72
C LYS A 26 8.06 -0.60 2.74
N THR A 27 8.29 0.62 3.21
CA THR A 27 9.63 1.22 3.25
C THR A 27 10.55 0.45 4.19
N VAL A 28 10.09 0.11 5.41
CA VAL A 28 10.86 -0.69 6.37
C VAL A 28 11.20 -2.06 5.79
N ARG A 29 10.23 -2.76 5.18
CA ARG A 29 10.48 -4.06 4.53
C ARG A 29 11.50 -3.98 3.40
N LEU A 30 11.43 -2.96 2.54
CA LEU A 30 12.43 -2.73 1.48
C LEU A 30 13.81 -2.43 2.06
N ALA A 31 13.89 -1.54 3.06
CA ALA A 31 15.14 -1.21 3.71
C ALA A 31 15.81 -2.43 4.36
N ASN A 32 15.03 -3.25 5.07
CA ASN A 32 15.49 -4.47 5.70
C ASN A 32 15.99 -5.50 4.66
N ALA A 33 15.23 -5.70 3.58
CA ALA A 33 15.58 -6.67 2.54
C ALA A 33 16.87 -6.26 1.79
N LEU A 34 17.01 -4.98 1.45
CA LEU A 34 18.22 -4.45 0.83
C LEU A 34 19.44 -4.61 1.76
N ALA A 35 19.28 -4.30 3.04
CA ALA A 35 20.35 -4.48 4.03
C ALA A 35 20.74 -5.94 4.21
N ALA A 36 19.77 -6.86 4.23
CA ALA A 36 20.02 -8.30 4.25
C ALA A 36 20.74 -8.78 2.98
N GLY A 37 20.52 -8.14 1.83
CA GLY A 37 21.23 -8.35 0.57
C GLY A 37 22.65 -7.74 0.52
N GLY A 38 23.12 -7.11 1.62
CA GLY A 38 24.47 -6.50 1.71
C GLY A 38 24.54 -5.06 1.20
N GLN A 39 23.41 -4.41 0.87
CA GLN A 39 23.37 -2.99 0.52
C GLN A 39 23.54 -2.15 1.80
N ARG A 40 24.32 -1.08 1.74
CA ARG A 40 24.33 -0.04 2.79
C ARG A 40 23.04 0.75 2.73
N VAL A 41 22.22 0.69 3.78
CA VAL A 41 20.91 1.34 3.82
C VAL A 41 20.84 2.33 4.98
N VAL A 42 20.30 3.51 4.69
CA VAL A 42 19.96 4.53 5.69
C VAL A 42 18.45 4.78 5.62
N LEU A 43 17.77 4.73 6.75
CA LEU A 43 16.36 5.09 6.89
C LEU A 43 16.27 6.40 7.66
N ALA A 44 16.06 7.50 6.94
CA ALA A 44 15.87 8.81 7.51
C ALA A 44 14.38 9.15 7.59
N TYR A 45 13.96 9.77 8.69
CA TYR A 45 12.58 10.23 8.87
C TYR A 45 12.58 11.66 9.42
N LEU A 46 11.56 12.42 9.00
CA LEU A 46 11.50 13.84 9.29
C LEU A 46 11.08 14.12 10.73
N ASP A 47 10.17 13.29 11.28
CA ASP A 47 9.53 13.55 12.58
C ASP A 47 9.01 12.25 13.22
N SER A 48 8.56 12.33 14.48
CA SER A 48 7.83 11.26 15.19
C SER A 48 6.40 11.11 14.66
N PRO A 49 5.69 10.01 14.93
CA PRO A 49 6.10 8.88 15.78
C PRO A 49 7.03 7.87 15.11
N GLU A 50 7.66 7.03 15.96
CA GLU A 50 8.69 6.05 15.60
C GLU A 50 8.23 4.60 15.85
N THR A 51 6.94 4.33 15.74
CA THR A 51 6.32 3.05 16.10
C THR A 51 6.94 1.84 15.39
N LEU A 52 7.33 1.99 14.11
CA LEU A 52 7.94 0.93 13.32
C LEU A 52 9.46 0.81 13.52
N LEU A 53 10.07 1.59 14.40
CA LEU A 53 11.52 1.55 14.62
C LEU A 53 11.99 0.18 15.13
N SER A 54 11.18 -0.50 15.93
CA SER A 54 11.44 -1.86 16.43
C SER A 54 11.43 -2.94 15.33
N GLU A 55 10.80 -2.67 14.18
CA GLU A 55 10.75 -3.57 13.04
C GLU A 55 11.96 -3.37 12.09
N VAL A 56 12.78 -2.34 12.32
CA VAL A 56 13.93 -2.01 11.47
C VAL A 56 15.10 -2.94 11.79
N HIS A 57 15.65 -3.60 10.75
CA HIS A 57 16.78 -4.50 10.89
C HIS A 57 18.04 -3.76 11.42
N PRO A 58 18.83 -4.32 12.36
CA PRO A 58 20.00 -3.66 12.95
C PRO A 58 21.07 -3.19 11.96
N ALA A 59 21.14 -3.79 10.76
CA ALA A 59 22.06 -3.35 9.70
C ALA A 59 21.60 -2.07 8.97
N VAL A 60 20.36 -1.61 9.18
CA VAL A 60 19.85 -0.36 8.62
C VAL A 60 20.18 0.77 9.57
N ALA A 61 20.96 1.76 9.11
CA ALA A 61 21.22 2.96 9.90
C ALA A 61 19.98 3.87 9.95
N THR A 62 19.51 4.25 11.12
CA THR A 62 18.33 5.11 11.29
C THR A 62 18.73 6.52 11.66
N VAL A 63 18.02 7.53 11.12
CA VAL A 63 18.30 8.96 11.41
C VAL A 63 17.00 9.74 11.55
N ASN A 64 16.72 10.25 12.76
CA ASN A 64 15.67 11.24 12.95
C ASN A 64 16.20 12.64 12.60
N LEU A 65 15.52 13.34 11.71
CA LEU A 65 15.89 14.68 11.26
C LEU A 65 15.34 15.79 12.18
N HIS A 66 14.49 15.44 13.16
CA HIS A 66 13.89 16.33 14.17
C HIS A 66 13.27 17.59 13.54
N ARG A 67 12.39 17.39 12.57
CA ARG A 67 11.70 18.50 11.89
C ARG A 67 10.82 19.26 12.87
N ARG A 68 10.94 20.58 12.83
CA ARG A 68 10.06 21.50 13.57
C ARG A 68 9.24 22.34 12.59
N GLY A 69 7.93 22.37 12.79
CA GLY A 69 7.01 23.11 11.93
C GLY A 69 6.82 22.47 10.54
N LYS A 70 6.21 23.24 9.62
CA LYS A 70 5.88 22.76 8.26
C LYS A 70 7.10 22.60 7.36
N PHE A 71 8.13 23.45 7.50
CA PHE A 71 9.40 23.35 6.78
C PHE A 71 10.55 23.74 7.70
N SER A 72 11.64 22.96 7.71
CA SER A 72 12.78 23.18 8.61
C SER A 72 14.09 23.17 7.82
N MET A 73 14.71 24.34 7.71
CA MET A 73 16.05 24.48 7.11
C MET A 73 17.12 23.72 7.89
N ARG A 74 16.95 23.61 9.23
CA ARG A 74 17.85 22.82 10.06
C ARG A 74 17.80 21.34 9.68
N SER A 75 16.59 20.77 9.52
CA SER A 75 16.41 19.38 9.10
C SER A 75 16.92 19.15 7.67
N LEU A 76 16.73 20.11 6.77
CA LEU A 76 17.28 20.04 5.41
C LEU A 76 18.82 20.01 5.41
N ARG A 77 19.46 20.90 6.18
CA ARG A 77 20.92 20.90 6.32
C ARG A 77 21.42 19.60 6.94
N ARG A 78 20.75 19.10 7.98
CA ARG A 78 21.06 17.80 8.59
C ARG A 78 20.94 16.66 7.59
N LEU A 79 19.87 16.63 6.78
CA LEU A 79 19.72 15.64 5.71
C LEU A 79 20.89 15.71 4.72
N ALA A 80 21.25 16.90 4.25
CA ALA A 80 22.39 17.09 3.35
C ALA A 80 23.74 16.65 3.96
N THR A 81 23.93 16.87 5.26
CA THR A 81 25.11 16.38 6.00
C THR A 81 25.13 14.85 6.04
N VAL A 82 24.02 14.20 6.41
CA VAL A 82 23.93 12.74 6.44
C VAL A 82 24.14 12.13 5.05
N VAL A 83 23.60 12.76 3.99
CA VAL A 83 23.82 12.33 2.60
C VAL A 83 25.32 12.30 2.26
N ARG A 84 26.09 13.30 2.71
CA ARG A 84 27.55 13.35 2.48
C ARG A 84 28.30 12.31 3.33
N GLU A 85 28.05 12.29 4.64
CA GLU A 85 28.72 11.40 5.60
C GLU A 85 28.51 9.92 5.30
N ARG A 86 27.31 9.57 4.80
CA ARG A 86 26.95 8.19 4.47
C ARG A 86 27.21 7.81 3.02
N ASN A 87 27.84 8.67 2.22
CA ASN A 87 28.13 8.45 0.81
C ASN A 87 26.90 7.95 0.03
N VAL A 88 25.76 8.68 0.13
CA VAL A 88 24.48 8.27 -0.48
C VAL A 88 24.55 8.41 -1.98
N ALA A 89 24.27 7.30 -2.71
CA ALA A 89 24.12 7.30 -4.15
C ALA A 89 22.69 7.62 -4.59
N THR A 90 21.73 7.01 -3.89
CA THR A 90 20.31 7.14 -4.23
C THR A 90 19.52 7.54 -3.00
N LEU A 91 18.82 8.68 -3.10
CA LEU A 91 17.93 9.20 -2.08
C LEU A 91 16.48 8.96 -2.53
N VAL A 92 15.80 8.03 -1.87
CA VAL A 92 14.44 7.59 -2.17
C VAL A 92 13.47 8.28 -1.23
N ALA A 93 12.69 9.20 -1.73
CA ALA A 93 11.66 9.90 -0.96
C ALA A 93 10.32 9.18 -1.08
N MET A 94 9.74 8.79 0.04
CA MET A 94 8.44 8.14 0.10
C MET A 94 7.36 9.20 0.37
N ASN A 95 6.53 9.46 -0.62
CA ASN A 95 5.51 10.50 -0.68
C ASN A 95 6.04 11.92 -1.02
N LEU A 96 5.10 12.80 -1.33
CA LEU A 96 5.38 14.14 -1.87
C LEU A 96 6.15 15.04 -0.91
N TYR A 97 5.80 14.99 0.38
CA TYR A 97 6.42 15.89 1.35
C TYR A 97 7.90 15.53 1.61
N PRO A 98 8.30 14.27 1.82
CA PRO A 98 9.70 13.85 1.78
C PRO A 98 10.41 14.20 0.46
N ALA A 99 9.72 14.13 -0.69
CA ALA A 99 10.31 14.47 -1.98
C ALA A 99 10.77 15.93 -2.07
N LEU A 100 10.07 16.87 -1.41
CA LEU A 100 10.50 18.26 -1.31
C LEU A 100 11.88 18.38 -0.64
N TYR A 101 12.07 17.67 0.48
CA TYR A 101 13.37 17.66 1.18
C TYR A 101 14.44 16.93 0.39
N ALA A 102 14.10 15.82 -0.25
CA ALA A 102 15.05 15.04 -1.03
C ALA A 102 15.58 15.81 -2.24
N VAL A 103 14.72 16.48 -2.99
CA VAL A 103 15.13 17.32 -4.15
C VAL A 103 15.99 18.50 -3.68
N ALA A 104 15.60 19.17 -2.59
CA ALA A 104 16.38 20.26 -2.04
C ALA A 104 17.76 19.80 -1.52
N ALA A 105 17.84 18.65 -0.84
CA ALA A 105 19.08 18.05 -0.39
C ALA A 105 19.97 17.59 -1.55
N GLY A 106 19.38 16.98 -2.59
CA GLY A 106 20.08 16.62 -3.83
C GLY A 106 20.73 17.83 -4.48
N TRP A 107 20.02 18.96 -4.55
CA TRP A 107 20.59 20.22 -5.04
C TRP A 107 21.74 20.73 -4.17
N LEU A 108 21.64 20.66 -2.84
CA LEU A 108 22.71 21.02 -1.91
C LEU A 108 23.93 20.08 -1.98
N CYS A 109 23.72 18.86 -2.48
CA CYS A 109 24.74 17.81 -2.62
C CYS A 109 25.11 17.53 -4.10
N ARG A 110 24.82 18.46 -5.02
CA ARG A 110 25.00 18.27 -6.47
C ARG A 110 26.40 17.85 -6.90
N ASN A 111 27.41 18.16 -6.12
CA ASN A 111 28.79 17.74 -6.33
C ASN A 111 29.05 16.25 -6.06
N LEU A 112 28.09 15.53 -5.45
CA LEU A 112 28.22 14.12 -5.12
C LEU A 112 27.46 13.18 -6.07
N SER A 113 26.84 13.71 -7.12
CA SER A 113 26.01 12.96 -8.07
C SER A 113 24.99 12.06 -7.36
N VAL A 114 24.26 12.63 -6.40
CA VAL A 114 23.17 11.95 -5.67
C VAL A 114 21.95 11.88 -6.58
N ARG A 115 21.45 10.67 -6.81
CA ARG A 115 20.21 10.44 -7.56
C ARG A 115 19.01 10.56 -6.61
N VAL A 116 18.00 11.34 -7.01
CA VAL A 116 16.77 11.53 -6.23
C VAL A 116 15.62 10.79 -6.89
N ALA A 117 15.06 9.78 -6.20
CA ALA A 117 13.86 9.07 -6.61
C ALA A 117 12.67 9.48 -5.72
N ALA A 118 11.58 9.93 -6.33
CA ALA A 118 10.35 10.33 -5.63
C ALA A 118 9.26 9.27 -5.83
N CYS A 119 8.90 8.54 -4.80
CA CYS A 119 7.81 7.57 -4.82
C CYS A 119 6.48 8.25 -4.50
N VAL A 120 5.48 8.08 -5.35
CA VAL A 120 4.15 8.69 -5.19
C VAL A 120 3.15 7.59 -4.84
N ASN A 121 2.61 7.63 -3.61
CA ASN A 121 1.70 6.61 -3.09
C ASN A 121 0.22 7.06 -3.05
N THR A 122 -0.11 8.22 -3.62
CA THR A 122 -1.47 8.76 -3.68
C THR A 122 -1.90 8.94 -5.12
N THR A 123 -3.06 8.40 -5.51
CA THR A 123 -3.56 8.51 -6.88
C THR A 123 -4.31 9.82 -7.09
N GLU A 124 -5.19 10.18 -6.17
CA GLU A 124 -6.02 11.39 -6.24
C GLU A 124 -5.99 12.16 -4.94
N PHE A 125 -6.26 13.45 -5.04
CA PHE A 125 -6.37 14.36 -3.90
C PHE A 125 -7.84 14.67 -3.64
N ALA A 126 -8.27 14.42 -2.40
CA ALA A 126 -9.66 14.59 -1.98
C ALA A 126 -10.05 16.06 -1.82
N THR A 127 -9.10 16.95 -1.53
CA THR A 127 -9.38 18.34 -1.20
C THR A 127 -8.81 19.32 -2.23
N ARG A 128 -9.53 20.48 -2.43
CA ARG A 128 -9.04 21.59 -3.27
C ARG A 128 -7.67 22.12 -2.81
N LYS A 129 -7.42 22.10 -1.50
CA LYS A 129 -6.15 22.52 -0.91
C LYS A 129 -5.00 21.62 -1.39
N GLU A 130 -5.20 20.31 -1.37
CA GLU A 130 -4.20 19.34 -1.84
C GLU A 130 -3.96 19.48 -3.35
N GLN A 131 -5.03 19.71 -4.12
CA GLN A 131 -4.92 19.97 -5.55
C GLN A 131 -4.11 21.24 -5.84
N LEU A 132 -4.28 22.30 -5.06
CA LEU A 132 -3.49 23.53 -5.19
C LEU A 132 -2.01 23.29 -4.81
N GLN A 133 -1.75 22.50 -3.78
CA GLN A 133 -0.39 22.13 -3.39
C GLN A 133 0.36 21.39 -4.53
N MET A 134 -0.35 20.70 -5.42
CA MET A 134 0.25 20.05 -6.58
C MET A 134 0.87 21.02 -7.58
N LEU A 135 0.46 22.27 -7.60
CA LEU A 135 1.14 23.31 -8.39
C LEU A 135 2.60 23.47 -7.96
N LEU A 136 2.89 23.29 -6.68
CA LEU A 136 4.26 23.27 -6.15
C LEU A 136 4.92 21.89 -6.39
N TYR A 137 4.25 20.80 -6.01
CA TYR A 137 4.84 19.46 -6.07
C TYR A 137 5.16 19.00 -7.49
N ARG A 138 4.41 19.42 -8.51
CA ARG A 138 4.76 19.13 -9.91
C ARG A 138 6.18 19.64 -10.27
N HIS A 139 6.58 20.81 -9.74
CA HIS A 139 7.92 21.34 -9.99
C HIS A 139 8.99 20.58 -9.20
N VAL A 140 8.67 20.07 -8.02
CA VAL A 140 9.55 19.21 -7.24
C VAL A 140 9.76 17.88 -7.97
N LEU A 141 8.67 17.24 -8.44
CA LEU A 141 8.74 15.97 -9.16
C LEU A 141 9.51 16.09 -10.48
N ARG A 142 9.34 17.19 -11.21
CA ARG A 142 10.11 17.45 -12.46
C ARG A 142 11.63 17.59 -12.22
N ARG A 143 12.04 17.94 -10.98
CA ARG A 143 13.45 18.02 -10.57
C ARG A 143 14.00 16.73 -9.97
N ALA A 144 13.15 15.78 -9.66
CA ALA A 144 13.60 14.44 -9.29
C ALA A 144 14.21 13.75 -10.54
N ASP A 145 15.19 12.87 -10.30
CA ASP A 145 15.81 12.09 -11.38
C ASP A 145 14.93 10.92 -11.79
N LEU A 146 14.06 10.45 -10.85
CA LEU A 146 13.09 9.38 -11.08
C LEU A 146 11.82 9.66 -10.29
N VAL A 147 10.66 9.45 -10.92
CA VAL A 147 9.36 9.41 -10.25
C VAL A 147 8.81 7.99 -10.33
N VAL A 148 8.54 7.40 -9.16
CA VAL A 148 8.06 6.03 -9.03
C VAL A 148 6.58 6.04 -8.66
N PHE A 149 5.76 5.43 -9.49
CA PHE A 149 4.32 5.28 -9.30
C PHE A 149 3.97 3.87 -8.83
N GLY A 150 2.88 3.73 -8.07
CA GLY A 150 2.40 2.44 -7.57
C GLY A 150 1.52 1.67 -8.57
N ALA A 151 1.04 2.34 -9.62
CA ALA A 151 0.17 1.75 -10.64
C ALA A 151 0.32 2.48 -11.98
N GLU A 152 0.05 1.81 -13.09
CA GLU A 152 0.15 2.40 -14.42
C GLU A 152 -0.95 3.45 -14.67
N CYS A 153 -2.17 3.22 -14.18
CA CYS A 153 -3.25 4.20 -14.22
C CYS A 153 -2.86 5.49 -13.48
N GLN A 154 -2.19 5.37 -12.33
CA GLN A 154 -1.65 6.50 -11.58
C GLN A 154 -0.60 7.25 -12.40
N ARG A 155 0.36 6.53 -12.99
CA ARG A 155 1.41 7.13 -13.85
C ARG A 155 0.78 7.91 -15.01
N ARG A 156 -0.16 7.31 -15.74
CA ARG A 156 -0.86 7.96 -16.86
C ARG A 156 -1.61 9.22 -16.41
N LEU A 157 -2.41 9.10 -15.35
CA LEU A 157 -3.17 10.23 -14.79
C LEU A 157 -2.25 11.39 -14.41
N TRP A 158 -1.15 11.11 -13.71
CA TRP A 158 -0.24 12.13 -13.22
C TRP A 158 0.60 12.76 -14.33
N CYS A 159 1.04 11.98 -15.30
CA CYS A 159 1.76 12.49 -16.47
C CYS A 159 0.90 13.47 -17.26
N VAL A 160 -0.36 13.12 -17.52
CA VAL A 160 -1.31 14.01 -18.23
C VAL A 160 -1.66 15.23 -17.39
N ARG A 161 -2.10 15.02 -16.14
CA ARG A 161 -2.66 16.10 -15.30
C ARG A 161 -1.63 17.10 -14.82
N TYR A 162 -0.40 16.65 -14.54
CA TYR A 162 0.65 17.50 -13.98
C TYR A 162 1.82 17.76 -14.94
N GLY A 163 1.69 17.31 -16.18
CA GLY A 163 2.69 17.51 -17.22
C GLY A 163 4.04 16.91 -16.88
N LEU A 164 4.03 15.70 -16.28
CA LEU A 164 5.21 14.88 -16.13
C LEU A 164 5.38 14.12 -17.46
N ASP A 165 6.59 14.11 -18.00
CA ASP A 165 6.85 13.45 -19.28
C ASP A 165 6.72 11.93 -19.13
N ALA A 166 5.65 11.37 -19.70
CA ALA A 166 5.37 9.94 -19.67
C ALA A 166 6.34 9.10 -20.50
N SER A 167 6.97 9.71 -21.50
CA SER A 167 7.95 9.07 -22.41
C SER A 167 9.37 9.10 -21.84
N SER A 168 9.61 9.92 -20.81
CA SER A 168 10.93 10.04 -20.20
C SER A 168 11.26 8.83 -19.34
N HIS A 169 12.53 8.42 -19.34
CA HIS A 169 13.08 7.43 -18.40
C HIS A 169 12.95 7.85 -16.91
N LYS A 170 12.34 9.02 -16.67
CA LYS A 170 12.11 9.58 -15.34
C LYS A 170 10.82 9.10 -14.66
N ALA A 171 9.93 8.40 -15.34
CA ALA A 171 8.67 7.91 -14.79
C ALA A 171 8.58 6.39 -14.92
N THR A 172 8.55 5.69 -13.80
CA THR A 172 8.43 4.22 -13.76
C THR A 172 7.31 3.77 -12.84
N VAL A 173 6.81 2.56 -13.07
CA VAL A 173 5.83 1.91 -12.20
C VAL A 173 6.50 0.80 -11.41
N LEU A 174 6.24 0.77 -10.12
CA LEU A 174 6.67 -0.27 -9.21
C LEU A 174 5.47 -0.74 -8.38
N TYR A 175 4.89 -1.84 -8.77
CA TYR A 175 3.76 -2.43 -8.03
C TYR A 175 4.17 -2.84 -6.61
N ASN A 176 3.21 -2.77 -5.68
CA ASN A 176 3.40 -3.33 -4.36
C ASN A 176 3.54 -4.84 -4.44
N GLY A 177 4.30 -5.42 -3.50
CA GLY A 177 4.50 -6.86 -3.40
C GLY A 177 4.09 -7.38 -2.03
N VAL A 178 3.64 -8.64 -2.01
CA VAL A 178 3.26 -9.38 -0.81
C VAL A 178 4.23 -10.55 -0.59
N ASP A 179 4.57 -10.81 0.67
CA ASP A 179 5.31 -12.03 1.02
C ASP A 179 4.36 -13.23 1.00
N THR A 180 4.41 -13.98 -0.10
CA THR A 180 3.54 -15.14 -0.31
C THR A 180 3.90 -16.34 0.58
N SER A 181 5.05 -16.34 1.22
CA SER A 181 5.44 -17.36 2.22
C SER A 181 4.85 -17.05 3.59
N GLU A 182 4.76 -15.77 3.95
CA GLU A 182 4.14 -15.27 5.17
C GLU A 182 2.59 -15.33 5.06
N PHE A 183 2.05 -14.88 3.93
CA PHE A 183 0.61 -14.92 3.62
C PHE A 183 0.26 -16.23 2.90
N ALA A 184 0.15 -17.32 3.67
CA ALA A 184 -0.21 -18.64 3.17
C ALA A 184 -1.30 -19.25 4.05
N ARG A 185 -2.51 -19.39 3.49
CA ARG A 185 -3.71 -19.85 4.22
C ARG A 185 -3.48 -21.17 4.99
N ALA A 186 -2.77 -22.11 4.39
CA ALA A 186 -2.46 -23.41 5.01
C ALA A 186 -1.59 -23.33 6.27
N ARG A 187 -0.96 -22.20 6.55
CA ARG A 187 -0.05 -21.98 7.70
C ARG A 187 -0.69 -21.18 8.83
N VAL A 188 -1.93 -20.76 8.68
CA VAL A 188 -2.57 -19.81 9.59
C VAL A 188 -3.92 -20.37 10.05
N ALA A 189 -4.11 -20.50 11.36
CA ALA A 189 -5.41 -20.83 11.92
C ALA A 189 -6.38 -19.65 11.70
N PRO A 190 -7.61 -19.89 11.23
CA PRO A 190 -8.60 -18.83 11.06
C PRO A 190 -9.01 -18.23 12.40
N ALA A 191 -9.25 -16.91 12.40
CA ALA A 191 -9.77 -16.21 13.57
C ALA A 191 -11.17 -16.74 13.95
N PRO A 192 -11.47 -16.91 15.25
CA PRO A 192 -12.79 -17.30 15.71
C PRO A 192 -13.76 -16.10 15.60
N LEU A 193 -14.57 -16.07 14.54
CA LEU A 193 -15.50 -14.96 14.28
C LEU A 193 -16.86 -15.12 14.94
N GLY A 194 -17.11 -16.24 15.64
CA GLY A 194 -18.40 -16.52 16.28
C GLY A 194 -19.57 -16.69 15.29
N GLN A 195 -19.27 -16.98 14.02
CA GLN A 195 -20.29 -17.15 12.99
C GLN A 195 -20.68 -18.63 12.81
N PRO A 196 -21.94 -18.93 12.44
CA PRO A 196 -22.39 -20.30 12.18
C PRO A 196 -21.55 -20.98 11.10
N ALA A 197 -21.32 -22.29 11.24
CA ALA A 197 -20.66 -23.09 10.23
C ALA A 197 -21.45 -23.08 8.92
N GLY A 198 -20.75 -22.95 7.79
CA GLY A 198 -21.35 -22.91 6.47
C GLY A 198 -21.76 -21.52 5.97
N ARG A 199 -21.81 -20.51 6.86
CA ARG A 199 -22.01 -19.12 6.45
C ARG A 199 -20.82 -18.62 5.63
N VAL A 200 -21.08 -18.01 4.47
CA VAL A 200 -20.02 -17.43 3.65
C VAL A 200 -19.54 -16.12 4.25
N MET A 201 -18.25 -16.05 4.56
CA MET A 201 -17.66 -14.89 5.21
C MET A 201 -17.03 -13.93 4.19
N LEU A 202 -17.62 -12.74 4.10
CA LEU A 202 -17.03 -11.59 3.40
C LEU A 202 -16.00 -10.91 4.33
N GLY A 203 -14.94 -10.32 3.78
CA GLY A 203 -13.96 -9.64 4.62
C GLY A 203 -13.37 -8.41 3.98
N THR A 204 -13.03 -7.43 4.80
CA THR A 204 -12.23 -6.26 4.39
C THR A 204 -11.23 -5.88 5.47
N VAL A 205 -10.07 -5.38 5.05
CA VAL A 205 -8.99 -4.95 5.95
C VAL A 205 -8.53 -3.55 5.58
N GLY A 206 -8.45 -2.66 6.56
CA GLY A 206 -7.91 -1.31 6.37
C GLY A 206 -8.44 -0.29 7.35
N ALA A 207 -7.82 0.90 7.36
CA ALA A 207 -8.28 2.01 8.18
C ALA A 207 -9.74 2.37 7.84
N LEU A 208 -10.58 2.57 8.86
CA LEU A 208 -11.98 2.90 8.70
C LEU A 208 -12.12 4.39 8.37
N ARG A 209 -12.17 4.69 7.08
CA ARG A 209 -12.30 6.04 6.53
C ARG A 209 -13.47 6.11 5.55
N ILE A 210 -14.02 7.30 5.38
CA ILE A 210 -15.18 7.51 4.51
C ILE A 210 -14.90 7.05 3.08
N GLU A 211 -13.72 7.36 2.55
CA GLU A 211 -13.31 6.98 1.19
C GLU A 211 -13.07 5.47 0.99
N LYS A 212 -12.92 4.72 2.08
CA LYS A 212 -12.82 3.24 2.05
C LYS A 212 -14.17 2.54 2.00
N ALA A 213 -15.25 3.27 2.30
CA ALA A 213 -16.65 2.87 2.15
C ALA A 213 -17.00 1.46 2.70
N GLN A 214 -16.38 1.04 3.82
CA GLN A 214 -16.70 -0.26 4.46
C GLN A 214 -18.20 -0.38 4.83
N VAL A 215 -18.90 0.73 4.92
CA VAL A 215 -20.36 0.79 5.08
C VAL A 215 -21.10 0.07 3.95
N ASP A 216 -20.55 0.05 2.73
CA ASP A 216 -21.16 -0.62 1.59
C ASP A 216 -21.07 -2.14 1.69
N LEU A 217 -20.06 -2.69 2.41
CA LEU A 217 -20.02 -4.10 2.76
C LEU A 217 -21.15 -4.49 3.71
N VAL A 218 -21.46 -3.62 4.69
CA VAL A 218 -22.60 -3.83 5.62
C VAL A 218 -23.93 -3.86 4.85
N ARG A 219 -24.11 -2.92 3.91
CA ARG A 219 -25.29 -2.87 3.03
C ARG A 219 -25.39 -4.11 2.15
N ALA A 220 -24.26 -4.59 1.60
CA ALA A 220 -24.23 -5.81 0.81
C ALA A 220 -24.63 -7.04 1.62
N VAL A 221 -24.18 -7.17 2.89
CA VAL A 221 -24.63 -8.25 3.79
C VAL A 221 -26.13 -8.20 3.98
N HIS A 222 -26.71 -7.04 4.26
CA HIS A 222 -28.16 -6.88 4.41
C HIS A 222 -28.91 -7.29 3.13
N GLU A 223 -28.50 -6.77 1.98
CA GLU A 223 -29.18 -7.04 0.70
C GLU A 223 -29.09 -8.51 0.28
N LEU A 224 -27.92 -9.13 0.44
CA LEU A 224 -27.74 -10.56 0.16
C LEU A 224 -28.58 -11.45 1.08
N THR A 225 -28.63 -11.09 2.38
CA THR A 225 -29.45 -11.81 3.37
C THR A 225 -30.94 -11.69 3.04
N ALA A 226 -31.41 -10.50 2.64
CA ALA A 226 -32.80 -10.30 2.23
C ALA A 226 -33.17 -11.12 0.99
N ARG A 227 -32.18 -11.48 0.16
CA ARG A 227 -32.34 -12.40 -1.01
C ARG A 227 -32.13 -13.87 -0.66
N GLY A 228 -32.04 -14.23 0.63
CA GLY A 228 -31.90 -15.60 1.10
C GLY A 228 -30.47 -16.17 1.04
N VAL A 229 -29.46 -15.36 0.80
CA VAL A 229 -28.06 -15.80 0.80
C VAL A 229 -27.47 -15.70 2.21
N ASP A 230 -27.00 -16.83 2.78
CA ASP A 230 -26.42 -16.81 4.14
C ASP A 230 -24.96 -16.32 4.13
N VAL A 231 -24.81 -15.02 4.31
CA VAL A 231 -23.52 -14.35 4.38
C VAL A 231 -23.32 -13.64 5.70
N GLY A 232 -22.05 -13.48 6.09
CA GLY A 232 -21.61 -12.57 7.15
C GLY A 232 -20.42 -11.77 6.71
N ALA A 233 -19.96 -10.82 7.53
CA ALA A 233 -18.77 -10.04 7.21
C ALA A 233 -17.86 -9.84 8.42
N VAL A 234 -16.56 -9.76 8.17
CA VAL A 234 -15.57 -9.25 9.13
C VAL A 234 -14.91 -7.99 8.57
N ILE A 235 -14.90 -6.94 9.37
CA ILE A 235 -14.26 -5.67 9.08
C ILE A 235 -13.10 -5.48 10.05
N VAL A 236 -11.87 -5.55 9.51
CA VAL A 236 -10.64 -5.44 10.31
C VAL A 236 -10.03 -4.07 10.12
N GLY A 237 -9.87 -3.36 11.21
CA GLY A 237 -9.32 -2.02 11.26
C GLY A 237 -10.07 -1.10 12.21
N ASP A 238 -9.58 0.12 12.35
CA ASP A 238 -10.22 1.18 13.12
C ASP A 238 -10.02 2.53 12.42
N GLY A 239 -10.81 3.53 12.82
CA GLY A 239 -10.71 4.86 12.26
C GLY A 239 -11.98 5.70 12.38
N PRO A 240 -11.94 6.93 11.86
CA PRO A 240 -13.01 7.91 12.06
C PRO A 240 -14.38 7.49 11.49
N ALA A 241 -14.45 6.55 10.55
CA ALA A 241 -15.72 6.05 10.00
C ALA A 241 -16.37 4.95 10.86
N ARG A 242 -15.72 4.47 11.94
CA ARG A 242 -16.25 3.39 12.79
C ARG A 242 -17.68 3.65 13.26
N GLY A 243 -17.95 4.81 13.82
CA GLY A 243 -19.29 5.13 14.32
C GLY A 243 -20.36 5.20 13.21
N GLN A 244 -19.98 5.50 11.98
CA GLN A 244 -20.90 5.42 10.82
C GLN A 244 -21.23 3.96 10.50
N ILE A 245 -20.24 3.09 10.50
CA ILE A 245 -20.42 1.65 10.25
C ILE A 245 -21.28 1.02 11.32
N GLU A 246 -21.02 1.30 12.60
CA GLU A 246 -21.82 0.80 13.73
C GLU A 246 -23.29 1.23 13.64
N ARG A 247 -23.56 2.49 13.31
CA ARG A 247 -24.93 2.96 13.09
C ARG A 247 -25.63 2.24 11.94
N GLU A 248 -24.91 1.98 10.84
CA GLU A 248 -25.47 1.27 9.69
C GLU A 248 -25.76 -0.21 10.02
N ILE A 249 -24.91 -0.87 10.80
CA ILE A 249 -25.13 -2.24 11.29
C ILE A 249 -26.45 -2.31 12.10
N GLN A 250 -26.67 -1.36 13.02
CA GLN A 250 -27.88 -1.28 13.81
C GLN A 250 -29.12 -0.95 12.96
N ARG A 251 -29.01 0.04 12.06
CA ARG A 251 -30.09 0.47 11.18
C ARG A 251 -30.62 -0.65 10.28
N LEU A 252 -29.72 -1.53 9.83
CA LEU A 252 -30.05 -2.65 8.93
C LEU A 252 -30.30 -3.96 9.65
N ASP A 253 -30.22 -3.99 10.99
CA ASP A 253 -30.41 -5.17 11.83
C ASP A 253 -29.51 -6.37 11.43
N VAL A 254 -28.23 -6.09 11.18
CA VAL A 254 -27.25 -7.12 10.79
C VAL A 254 -26.16 -7.35 11.85
N ALA A 255 -26.40 -6.96 13.09
CA ALA A 255 -25.40 -7.07 14.16
C ALA A 255 -24.93 -8.52 14.40
N GLY A 256 -25.79 -9.53 14.23
CA GLY A 256 -25.42 -10.94 14.32
C GLY A 256 -24.63 -11.50 13.11
N ARG A 257 -24.40 -10.68 12.09
CA ARG A 257 -23.72 -11.07 10.83
C ARG A 257 -22.45 -10.29 10.54
N VAL A 258 -22.28 -9.12 11.13
CA VAL A 258 -21.11 -8.26 10.91
C VAL A 258 -20.25 -8.17 12.15
N HIS A 259 -19.00 -8.60 12.02
CA HIS A 259 -18.00 -8.55 13.10
C HIS A 259 -17.02 -7.38 12.85
N LEU A 260 -16.97 -6.42 13.78
CA LEU A 260 -15.98 -5.34 13.78
C LEU A 260 -14.80 -5.77 14.66
N ALA A 261 -13.73 -6.25 14.03
CA ALA A 261 -12.57 -6.81 14.72
C ALA A 261 -11.67 -5.75 15.39
N GLY A 262 -11.84 -4.46 15.04
CA GLY A 262 -10.91 -3.42 15.48
C GLY A 262 -9.53 -3.52 14.81
N THR A 263 -8.55 -2.83 15.37
CA THR A 263 -7.15 -2.86 14.86
C THR A 263 -6.51 -4.22 15.19
N ALA A 264 -6.02 -4.90 14.18
CA ALA A 264 -5.27 -6.15 14.33
C ALA A 264 -3.77 -5.91 14.03
N GLN A 265 -2.89 -6.46 14.87
CA GLN A 265 -1.45 -6.49 14.60
C GLN A 265 -1.12 -7.49 13.48
N ASP A 266 -1.81 -8.63 13.48
CA ASP A 266 -1.73 -9.67 12.46
C ASP A 266 -3.11 -9.85 11.81
N VAL A 267 -3.20 -9.57 10.51
CA VAL A 267 -4.44 -9.70 9.74
C VAL A 267 -4.63 -11.09 9.13
N ARG A 268 -3.60 -11.93 9.15
CA ARG A 268 -3.61 -13.26 8.51
C ARG A 268 -4.68 -14.19 9.08
N PRO A 269 -4.92 -14.29 10.40
CA PRO A 269 -6.00 -15.11 10.94
C PRO A 269 -7.38 -14.69 10.43
N TYR A 270 -7.61 -13.40 10.29
CA TYR A 270 -8.87 -12.88 9.73
C TYR A 270 -9.00 -13.18 8.25
N LEU A 271 -7.95 -13.00 7.46
CA LEU A 271 -7.95 -13.37 6.05
C LEU A 271 -8.10 -14.88 5.84
N ALA A 272 -7.60 -15.71 6.77
CA ALA A 272 -7.82 -17.15 6.75
C ALA A 272 -9.29 -17.55 7.02
N ALA A 273 -10.03 -16.71 7.76
CA ALA A 273 -11.46 -16.91 8.04
C ALA A 273 -12.40 -16.35 6.94
N VAL A 274 -11.86 -15.63 5.96
CA VAL A 274 -12.63 -14.98 4.89
C VAL A 274 -12.73 -15.88 3.66
N ASP A 275 -13.94 -16.01 3.11
CA ASP A 275 -14.21 -16.72 1.85
C ASP A 275 -14.07 -15.82 0.62
N ILE A 276 -14.47 -14.54 0.73
CA ILE A 276 -14.40 -13.55 -0.35
C ILE A 276 -13.91 -12.23 0.25
N PHE A 277 -12.82 -11.71 -0.26
CA PHE A 277 -12.32 -10.40 0.14
C PHE A 277 -13.01 -9.29 -0.67
N VAL A 278 -13.52 -8.26 0.02
CA VAL A 278 -14.21 -7.13 -0.60
C VAL A 278 -13.43 -5.86 -0.34
N LEU A 279 -13.11 -5.10 -1.39
CA LEU A 279 -12.50 -3.77 -1.29
C LEU A 279 -13.49 -2.71 -1.82
N PRO A 280 -14.32 -2.12 -0.96
CA PRO A 280 -15.41 -1.24 -1.40
C PRO A 280 -15.00 0.22 -1.55
N SER A 281 -13.70 0.54 -1.57
CA SER A 281 -13.18 1.91 -1.65
C SER A 281 -13.82 2.70 -2.80
N VAL A 282 -14.29 3.93 -2.51
CA VAL A 282 -14.86 4.82 -3.54
C VAL A 282 -13.85 5.84 -4.05
N ALA A 283 -12.73 6.01 -3.37
CA ALA A 283 -11.64 6.91 -3.75
C ALA A 283 -10.32 6.52 -3.08
N VAL A 284 -9.22 7.18 -3.47
CA VAL A 284 -7.91 7.14 -2.81
C VAL A 284 -7.32 5.74 -2.67
N GLU A 285 -7.45 4.92 -3.70
CA GLU A 285 -6.74 3.64 -3.81
C GLU A 285 -5.67 3.77 -4.90
N THR A 286 -4.46 3.31 -4.62
CA THR A 286 -3.42 3.24 -5.66
C THR A 286 -3.22 1.79 -6.08
N PHE A 287 -2.73 0.96 -5.15
CA PHE A 287 -2.52 -0.48 -5.35
C PHE A 287 -2.62 -1.14 -3.98
N SER A 288 -3.74 -1.78 -3.69
CA SER A 288 -4.11 -2.20 -2.33
C SER A 288 -3.24 -3.32 -1.78
N ASN A 289 -2.52 -3.05 -0.69
CA ASN A 289 -1.78 -4.10 0.03
C ASN A 289 -2.74 -5.15 0.61
N ALA A 290 -3.88 -4.73 1.16
CA ALA A 290 -4.85 -5.65 1.75
C ALA A 290 -5.45 -6.60 0.69
N ALA A 291 -5.69 -6.12 -0.53
CA ALA A 291 -6.13 -6.99 -1.63
C ALA A 291 -5.03 -7.97 -2.05
N LEU A 292 -3.76 -7.53 -2.11
CA LEU A 292 -2.62 -8.43 -2.38
C LEU A 292 -2.45 -9.50 -1.29
N GLU A 293 -2.60 -9.12 -0.03
CA GLU A 293 -2.56 -10.03 1.12
C GLU A 293 -3.69 -11.06 1.04
N ALA A 294 -4.91 -10.63 0.69
CA ALA A 294 -6.04 -11.51 0.45
C ALA A 294 -5.80 -12.46 -0.73
N MET A 295 -5.30 -11.97 -1.86
CA MET A 295 -4.91 -12.80 -3.01
C MET A 295 -3.87 -13.85 -2.62
N ALA A 296 -2.84 -13.46 -1.87
CA ALA A 296 -1.82 -14.36 -1.35
C ALA A 296 -2.39 -15.43 -0.39
N MET A 297 -3.46 -15.12 0.33
CA MET A 297 -4.22 -16.05 1.17
C MET A 297 -5.24 -16.89 0.38
N SER A 298 -5.18 -16.90 -0.96
CA SER A 298 -6.14 -17.59 -1.82
C SER A 298 -7.60 -17.14 -1.61
N CYS A 299 -7.82 -15.87 -1.26
CA CYS A 299 -9.16 -15.28 -1.25
C CYS A 299 -9.47 -14.69 -2.62
N PRO A 300 -10.60 -15.04 -3.26
CA PRO A 300 -11.10 -14.27 -4.38
C PRO A 300 -11.38 -12.83 -3.96
N VAL A 301 -11.05 -11.87 -4.83
CA VAL A 301 -11.17 -10.44 -4.53
C VAL A 301 -12.30 -9.82 -5.37
N VAL A 302 -13.24 -9.14 -4.70
CA VAL A 302 -14.25 -8.29 -5.36
C VAL A 302 -13.97 -6.84 -4.95
N ALA A 303 -13.56 -6.01 -5.90
CA ALA A 303 -13.09 -4.67 -5.61
C ALA A 303 -13.84 -3.59 -6.41
N ALA A 304 -14.07 -2.44 -5.80
CA ALA A 304 -14.49 -1.27 -6.55
C ALA A 304 -13.40 -0.85 -7.55
N ARG A 305 -13.82 -0.37 -8.73
CA ARG A 305 -12.96 0.05 -9.83
C ARG A 305 -12.29 1.40 -9.54
N VAL A 306 -11.37 1.40 -8.58
CA VAL A 306 -10.65 2.60 -8.14
C VAL A 306 -9.15 2.35 -8.19
N GLY A 307 -8.38 3.34 -8.69
CA GLY A 307 -6.93 3.24 -8.80
C GLY A 307 -6.47 2.05 -9.63
N GLY A 308 -5.44 1.35 -9.18
CA GLY A 308 -4.86 0.20 -9.87
C GLY A 308 -5.56 -1.14 -9.65
N MET A 309 -6.82 -1.15 -9.18
CA MET A 309 -7.50 -2.42 -8.89
C MET A 309 -7.79 -3.24 -10.15
N GLU A 310 -8.14 -2.60 -11.28
CA GLU A 310 -8.27 -3.30 -12.56
C GLU A 310 -6.93 -3.88 -13.02
N GLU A 311 -5.83 -3.12 -12.87
CA GLU A 311 -4.49 -3.60 -13.19
C GLU A 311 -4.06 -4.79 -12.33
N MET A 312 -4.45 -4.81 -11.05
CA MET A 312 -4.15 -5.91 -10.14
C MET A 312 -4.92 -7.16 -10.54
N LEU A 313 -6.21 -7.02 -10.80
CA LEU A 313 -7.12 -8.16 -11.02
C LEU A 313 -7.14 -8.67 -12.47
N GLN A 314 -6.53 -7.97 -13.43
CA GLN A 314 -6.41 -8.45 -14.83
C GLN A 314 -5.63 -9.77 -14.96
N PHE A 315 -4.78 -10.08 -13.98
CA PHE A 315 -4.02 -11.34 -13.97
C PHE A 315 -4.81 -12.52 -13.38
N GLY A 316 -6.08 -12.31 -13.04
CA GLY A 316 -6.98 -13.30 -12.45
C GLY A 316 -7.13 -13.14 -10.93
N GLY A 317 -8.07 -13.90 -10.38
CA GLY A 317 -8.28 -13.96 -8.93
C GLY A 317 -9.29 -12.95 -8.38
N GLY A 318 -9.95 -12.18 -9.22
CA GLY A 318 -10.96 -11.25 -8.75
C GLY A 318 -11.77 -10.58 -9.85
N MET A 319 -12.70 -9.74 -9.43
CA MET A 319 -13.61 -8.97 -10.29
C MET A 319 -13.74 -7.54 -9.77
N THR A 320 -14.08 -6.60 -10.66
CA THR A 320 -14.31 -5.21 -10.30
C THR A 320 -15.74 -4.78 -10.56
N TYR A 321 -16.23 -3.82 -9.78
CA TYR A 321 -17.55 -3.19 -9.94
C TYR A 321 -17.43 -1.65 -9.84
N PRO A 322 -18.44 -0.87 -10.31
CA PRO A 322 -18.42 0.59 -10.21
C PRO A 322 -18.42 1.05 -8.73
N PRO A 323 -17.60 2.04 -8.35
CA PRO A 323 -17.51 2.51 -6.96
C PRO A 323 -18.85 3.02 -6.42
N GLY A 324 -19.20 2.63 -5.18
CA GLY A 324 -20.45 3.04 -4.51
C GLY A 324 -21.70 2.30 -4.98
N GLU A 325 -21.61 1.42 -5.97
CA GLU A 325 -22.75 0.66 -6.47
C GLU A 325 -22.91 -0.67 -5.73
N VAL A 326 -23.57 -0.63 -4.55
CA VAL A 326 -23.81 -1.82 -3.72
C VAL A 326 -24.56 -2.92 -4.47
N LYS A 327 -25.49 -2.56 -5.37
CA LYS A 327 -26.25 -3.52 -6.18
C LYS A 327 -25.31 -4.33 -7.09
N SER A 328 -24.41 -3.67 -7.80
CA SER A 328 -23.40 -4.31 -8.65
C SER A 328 -22.44 -5.19 -7.82
N LEU A 329 -22.07 -4.74 -6.60
CA LEU A 329 -21.32 -5.57 -5.66
C LEU A 329 -22.08 -6.86 -5.31
N CYS A 330 -23.36 -6.78 -4.96
CA CYS A 330 -24.19 -7.94 -4.65
C CYS A 330 -24.34 -8.91 -5.84
N GLU A 331 -24.47 -8.38 -7.04
CA GLU A 331 -24.55 -9.20 -8.28
C GLU A 331 -23.28 -10.04 -8.50
N LEU A 332 -22.10 -9.53 -8.14
CA LEU A 332 -20.86 -10.30 -8.20
C LEU A 332 -20.69 -11.26 -7.03
N LEU A 333 -21.15 -10.90 -5.84
CA LEU A 333 -21.01 -11.73 -4.64
C LEU A 333 -21.95 -12.93 -4.64
N MET A 334 -23.17 -12.79 -5.17
CA MET A 334 -24.21 -13.82 -5.12
C MET A 334 -23.77 -15.15 -5.76
N PRO A 335 -23.25 -15.20 -7.00
CA PRO A 335 -22.79 -16.46 -7.60
C PRO A 335 -21.59 -17.05 -6.88
N LEU A 336 -20.71 -16.22 -6.32
CA LEU A 336 -19.58 -16.68 -5.51
C LEU A 336 -20.04 -17.26 -4.18
N ALA A 337 -21.03 -16.65 -3.54
CA ALA A 337 -21.59 -17.17 -2.29
C ALA A 337 -22.28 -18.54 -2.49
N ALA A 338 -22.97 -18.71 -3.61
CA ALA A 338 -23.68 -19.95 -3.93
C ALA A 338 -22.76 -21.11 -4.37
N ASN A 339 -21.55 -20.82 -4.89
CA ASN A 339 -20.68 -21.83 -5.50
C ASN A 339 -19.30 -21.93 -4.84
N PRO A 340 -19.08 -22.87 -3.90
CA PRO A 340 -17.79 -23.07 -3.25
C PRO A 340 -16.65 -23.47 -4.21
N ALA A 341 -16.95 -24.16 -5.29
CA ALA A 341 -15.95 -24.55 -6.28
C ALA A 341 -15.43 -23.33 -7.05
N ALA A 342 -16.33 -22.43 -7.46
CA ALA A 342 -15.97 -21.18 -8.12
C ALA A 342 -15.12 -20.29 -7.18
N ARG A 343 -15.45 -20.23 -5.87
CA ARG A 343 -14.63 -19.51 -4.90
C ARG A 343 -13.21 -20.06 -4.81
N ARG A 344 -13.07 -21.39 -4.73
CA ARG A 344 -11.75 -22.05 -4.68
C ARG A 344 -10.94 -21.77 -5.93
N GLU A 345 -11.54 -21.99 -7.10
CA GLU A 345 -10.85 -21.75 -8.38
C GLU A 345 -10.39 -20.31 -8.54
N LEU A 346 -11.25 -19.34 -8.22
CA LEU A 346 -10.91 -17.93 -8.29
C LEU A 346 -9.84 -17.56 -7.25
N GLY A 347 -9.90 -18.13 -6.04
CA GLY A 347 -8.89 -17.96 -4.98
C GLY A 347 -7.52 -18.55 -5.36
N GLU A 348 -7.48 -19.70 -6.02
CA GLU A 348 -6.24 -20.28 -6.54
C GLU A 348 -5.61 -19.40 -7.63
N ARG A 349 -6.44 -18.86 -8.54
CA ARG A 349 -5.97 -17.87 -9.53
C ARG A 349 -5.44 -16.61 -8.86
N ALA A 350 -6.11 -16.12 -7.78
CA ALA A 350 -5.63 -14.99 -7.00
C ALA A 350 -4.23 -15.25 -6.42
N ARG A 351 -4.04 -16.42 -5.82
CA ARG A 351 -2.75 -16.86 -5.29
C ARG A 351 -1.66 -16.90 -6.36
N GLN A 352 -1.96 -17.52 -7.49
CA GLN A 352 -1.02 -17.61 -8.61
C GLN A 352 -0.64 -16.23 -9.16
N ALA A 353 -1.61 -15.30 -9.27
CA ALA A 353 -1.36 -13.93 -9.69
C ALA A 353 -0.45 -13.20 -8.68
N ALA A 354 -0.70 -13.35 -7.37
CA ALA A 354 0.14 -12.77 -6.32
C ALA A 354 1.59 -13.32 -6.39
N GLU A 355 1.77 -14.62 -6.56
CA GLU A 355 3.08 -15.26 -6.65
C GLU A 355 3.87 -14.85 -7.90
N ARG A 356 3.21 -14.84 -9.05
CA ARG A 356 3.87 -14.59 -10.35
C ARG A 356 4.13 -13.10 -10.59
N HIS A 357 3.21 -12.22 -10.22
CA HIS A 357 3.23 -10.81 -10.61
C HIS A 357 3.50 -9.86 -9.47
N PHE A 358 3.15 -10.22 -8.22
CA PHE A 358 3.14 -9.32 -7.08
C PHE A 358 3.85 -9.88 -5.84
N SER A 359 4.79 -10.82 -6.02
CA SER A 359 5.59 -11.28 -4.89
C SER A 359 6.53 -10.17 -4.39
N PHE A 360 6.79 -10.15 -3.08
CA PHE A 360 7.76 -9.22 -2.48
C PHE A 360 9.15 -9.34 -3.13
N ARG A 361 9.57 -10.56 -3.46
CA ARG A 361 10.84 -10.80 -4.16
C ARG A 361 10.90 -10.08 -5.51
N ARG A 362 9.82 -10.13 -6.30
CA ARG A 362 9.74 -9.42 -7.58
C ARG A 362 9.77 -7.91 -7.38
N MET A 363 8.99 -7.39 -6.42
CA MET A 363 9.01 -5.96 -6.08
C MET A 363 10.41 -5.50 -5.68
N LEU A 364 11.13 -6.29 -4.88
CA LEU A 364 12.51 -5.98 -4.46
C LEU A 364 13.45 -5.96 -5.66
N SER A 365 13.41 -6.98 -6.52
CA SER A 365 14.24 -7.03 -7.73
C SER A 365 13.97 -5.85 -8.67
N ASP A 366 12.70 -5.54 -8.92
CA ASP A 366 12.31 -4.38 -9.75
C ASP A 366 12.76 -3.05 -9.10
N PHE A 367 12.71 -2.96 -7.76
CA PHE A 367 13.20 -1.78 -7.04
C PHE A 367 14.72 -1.64 -7.15
N GLU A 368 15.47 -2.71 -6.98
CA GLU A 368 16.93 -2.71 -7.16
C GLU A 368 17.32 -2.28 -8.59
N GLU A 369 16.72 -2.89 -9.59
CA GLU A 369 17.02 -2.61 -10.99
C GLU A 369 16.65 -1.17 -11.38
N ARG A 370 15.42 -0.74 -11.10
CA ARG A 370 14.87 0.51 -11.61
C ARG A 370 15.17 1.73 -10.74
N VAL A 371 15.35 1.53 -9.43
CA VAL A 371 15.54 2.63 -8.47
C VAL A 371 16.96 2.71 -7.96
N VAL A 372 17.55 1.59 -7.55
CA VAL A 372 18.90 1.58 -6.94
C VAL A 372 20.00 1.61 -7.98
N HIS A 373 19.93 0.74 -9.00
CA HIS A 373 21.00 0.50 -9.95
C HIS A 373 20.78 1.16 -11.32
N ALA A 374 19.61 1.74 -11.58
CA ALA A 374 19.38 2.41 -12.86
C ALA A 374 20.40 3.53 -13.07
N GLN A 375 21.06 3.52 -14.22
CA GLN A 375 22.00 4.58 -14.58
C GLN A 375 21.26 5.91 -14.78
N PRO A 376 21.86 7.06 -14.40
CA PRO A 376 21.30 8.35 -14.74
C PRO A 376 21.12 8.42 -16.27
N ALA A 377 19.95 8.87 -16.71
CA ALA A 377 19.76 9.20 -18.12
C ALA A 377 20.80 10.27 -18.48
N ARG A 378 21.67 9.94 -19.45
CA ARG A 378 22.67 10.86 -19.99
C ARG A 378 22.03 12.03 -20.72
#